data_42912ff44546358ef00bd0b69459c837
#
_entry.id   42912ff44546358ef00bd0b69459c837
#
_cell.length_a   1.000
_cell.length_b   1.000
_cell.length_c   1.000
_cell.angle_alpha   90.00
_cell.angle_beta   90.00
_cell.angle_gamma   90.00
#
_symmetry.space_group_name_H-M   'P 1'
#
loop_
_entity.id
_entity.type
_entity.pdbx_description
1 polymer ?
#
loop_
_entity_poly.entity_id
_entity_poly.type
_entity_poly.pdbx_seq_one_letter_code
_entity_poly.pdbx_strand_id
1 'polypeptide(L)'
;KGLPSFALLQNRTPGADIRFWAFDLLYLDGKSLLRTKYRDRRRLLEVLVTGTESMTVPQQLSGDGAAALAYSQDQGWEGVVAKRLDSTYVPGRTQSWIKAKNWSSQEVVIGGWRKGQGGRSSGIGALLMGIPVEGGLRYAGRVGTGFTERELSSLKERLEPLHRAESPFDAPLSTAEAKDVQFVEPVLVAEVRYGDRTPGGILKHSSWRGLRTDKSVRDVELDLG
;
A
#
# COMPACT_ATOMS: atom_id res chain seq x y z
N LYS A 1 17.70 3.52 10.80
CA LYS A 1 17.13 4.86 10.61
C LYS A 1 15.75 5.05 11.27
N GLY A 2 15.25 4.09 12.09
CA GLY A 2 14.02 4.25 12.87
C GLY A 2 12.69 4.17 12.10
N LEU A 3 12.71 3.80 10.82
CA LEU A 3 11.49 3.61 10.05
C LEU A 3 10.84 2.25 10.35
N PRO A 4 9.49 2.19 10.42
CA PRO A 4 8.76 0.94 10.59
C PRO A 4 9.04 -0.03 9.45
N SER A 5 9.28 -1.32 9.77
CA SER A 5 9.44 -2.37 8.77
C SER A 5 8.71 -3.63 9.19
N PHE A 6 7.58 -3.89 8.55
CA PHE A 6 6.82 -5.11 8.77
C PHE A 6 7.63 -6.37 8.39
N ALA A 7 8.48 -6.28 7.36
CA ALA A 7 9.30 -7.39 6.92
C ALA A 7 10.31 -7.83 7.99
N LEU A 8 10.96 -6.88 8.67
CA LEU A 8 11.90 -7.19 9.77
C LEU A 8 11.17 -7.86 10.95
N LEU A 9 9.98 -7.38 11.28
CA LEU A 9 9.14 -7.96 12.33
C LEU A 9 8.65 -9.36 11.95
N GLN A 10 8.12 -9.53 10.75
CA GLN A 10 7.58 -10.81 10.28
C GLN A 10 8.66 -11.90 10.17
N ASN A 11 9.83 -11.53 9.68
CA ASN A 11 10.96 -12.47 9.53
C ASN A 11 11.74 -12.68 10.82
N ARG A 12 11.33 -12.08 11.93
CA ARG A 12 12.01 -12.17 13.24
C ARG A 12 13.51 -11.90 13.12
N THR A 13 13.88 -10.86 12.35
CA THR A 13 15.28 -10.54 12.06
C THR A 13 16.04 -10.29 13.35
N PRO A 14 17.13 -11.04 13.66
CA PRO A 14 17.93 -10.82 14.85
C PRO A 14 18.47 -9.38 14.89
N GLY A 15 18.43 -8.76 16.08
CA GLY A 15 18.90 -7.38 16.28
C GLY A 15 17.96 -6.28 15.78
N ALA A 16 16.76 -6.62 15.31
CA ALA A 16 15.75 -5.61 15.00
C ALA A 16 15.29 -4.90 16.29
N ASP A 17 15.31 -3.56 16.28
CA ASP A 17 14.79 -2.74 17.39
C ASP A 17 13.27 -2.79 17.36
N ILE A 18 12.66 -3.57 18.26
CA ILE A 18 11.21 -3.74 18.36
C ILE A 18 10.69 -2.82 19.44
N ARG A 19 9.78 -1.91 19.06
CA ARG A 19 9.11 -0.98 19.98
C ARG A 19 7.61 -1.20 19.96
N PHE A 20 7.01 -1.23 21.12
CA PHE A 20 5.57 -1.30 21.29
C PHE A 20 4.96 0.11 21.37
N TRP A 21 4.06 0.43 20.46
CA TRP A 21 3.38 1.72 20.42
C TRP A 21 1.94 1.56 20.94
N ALA A 22 1.72 1.98 22.19
CA ALA A 22 0.41 1.96 22.82
C ALA A 22 -0.39 3.20 22.43
N PHE A 23 -1.52 3.04 21.76
CA PHE A 23 -2.32 4.14 21.23
C PHE A 23 -3.75 4.19 21.76
N ASP A 24 -4.14 3.28 22.63
CA ASP A 24 -5.40 3.30 23.38
C ASP A 24 -5.30 2.41 24.63
N LEU A 25 -6.18 2.62 25.60
CA LEU A 25 -6.30 1.86 26.84
C LEU A 25 -7.73 1.36 27.01
N LEU A 26 -7.93 0.04 26.98
CA LEU A 26 -9.27 -0.56 27.00
C LEU A 26 -9.64 -1.18 28.34
N TYR A 27 -8.66 -1.53 29.15
CA TYR A 27 -8.82 -2.08 30.49
C TYR A 27 -7.75 -1.54 31.42
N LEU A 28 -8.11 -1.26 32.65
CA LEU A 28 -7.19 -0.87 33.72
C LEU A 28 -7.67 -1.47 35.03
N ASP A 29 -6.79 -2.18 35.73
CA ASP A 29 -7.05 -2.80 37.04
C ASP A 29 -8.37 -3.60 37.08
N GLY A 30 -8.57 -4.41 36.03
CA GLY A 30 -9.78 -5.25 35.92
C GLY A 30 -11.04 -4.50 35.49
N LYS A 31 -10.99 -3.18 35.30
CA LYS A 31 -12.13 -2.34 34.89
C LYS A 31 -12.10 -2.09 33.38
N SER A 32 -13.24 -2.29 32.73
CA SER A 32 -13.42 -1.97 31.31
C SER A 32 -13.54 -0.47 31.10
N LEU A 33 -12.76 0.08 30.16
CA LEU A 33 -12.80 1.46 29.73
C LEU A 33 -13.49 1.64 28.36
N LEU A 34 -14.09 0.59 27.81
CA LEU A 34 -14.72 0.62 26.48
C LEU A 34 -15.79 1.71 26.34
N ARG A 35 -16.52 2.02 27.42
CA ARG A 35 -17.54 3.08 27.46
C ARG A 35 -16.98 4.46 27.83
N THR A 36 -15.71 4.54 28.20
CA THR A 36 -15.04 5.81 28.50
C THR A 36 -14.70 6.52 27.18
N LYS A 37 -14.76 7.85 27.14
CA LYS A 37 -14.41 8.64 25.96
C LYS A 37 -12.93 8.47 25.61
N TYR A 38 -12.59 8.48 24.32
CA TYR A 38 -11.21 8.30 23.88
C TYR A 38 -10.24 9.31 24.52
N ARG A 39 -10.62 10.58 24.64
CA ARG A 39 -9.78 11.59 25.29
C ARG A 39 -9.35 11.21 26.72
N ASP A 40 -10.26 10.59 27.48
CA ASP A 40 -10.00 10.22 28.87
C ASP A 40 -9.16 8.94 28.95
N ARG A 41 -9.44 7.96 28.08
CA ARG A 41 -8.60 6.77 27.94
C ARG A 41 -7.18 7.12 27.52
N ARG A 42 -7.04 8.07 26.59
CA ARG A 42 -5.74 8.56 26.11
C ARG A 42 -4.95 9.25 27.22
N ARG A 43 -5.59 10.10 28.00
CA ARG A 43 -4.97 10.76 29.15
C ARG A 43 -4.48 9.77 30.20
N LEU A 44 -5.27 8.74 30.51
CA LEU A 44 -4.87 7.64 31.40
C LEU A 44 -3.65 6.88 30.85
N LEU A 45 -3.65 6.57 29.54
CA LEU A 45 -2.55 5.88 28.89
C LEU A 45 -1.25 6.67 28.99
N GLU A 46 -1.29 7.98 28.75
CA GLU A 46 -0.12 8.87 28.84
C GLU A 46 0.49 8.92 30.24
N VAL A 47 -0.36 8.86 31.27
CA VAL A 47 0.10 8.80 32.69
C VAL A 47 0.73 7.45 33.02
N LEU A 48 0.15 6.35 32.50
CA LEU A 48 0.59 4.99 32.82
C LEU A 48 1.86 4.59 32.11
N VAL A 49 2.05 5.03 30.87
CA VAL A 49 3.22 4.69 30.04
C VAL A 49 4.26 5.81 30.15
N THR A 50 4.92 5.88 31.29
CA THR A 50 6.06 6.77 31.52
C THR A 50 7.36 5.99 31.53
N GLY A 51 8.26 6.28 30.60
CA GLY A 51 9.67 5.97 30.75
C GLY A 51 10.13 4.52 30.53
N THR A 52 9.40 3.71 29.73
CA THR A 52 9.93 2.43 29.30
C THR A 52 10.60 2.57 27.90
N GLU A 53 11.80 2.02 27.73
CA GLU A 53 12.50 2.07 26.43
C GLU A 53 11.78 1.28 25.33
N SER A 54 11.06 0.22 25.70
CA SER A 54 10.40 -0.70 24.76
C SER A 54 8.95 -0.33 24.43
N MET A 55 8.32 0.56 25.21
CA MET A 55 6.92 0.98 25.01
C MET A 55 6.80 2.50 25.03
N THR A 56 6.09 3.05 24.07
CA THR A 56 5.85 4.49 23.96
C THR A 56 4.41 4.77 23.58
N VAL A 57 3.95 5.94 23.96
CA VAL A 57 2.66 6.48 23.49
C VAL A 57 2.96 7.45 22.35
N PRO A 58 2.46 7.22 21.12
CA PRO A 58 2.75 8.10 19.99
C PRO A 58 2.23 9.51 20.27
N GLN A 59 2.99 10.52 19.84
CA GLN A 59 2.58 11.91 19.96
C GLN A 59 1.24 12.17 19.26
N GLN A 60 0.39 12.97 19.86
CA GLN A 60 -0.77 13.52 19.17
C GLN A 60 -0.30 14.64 18.24
N LEU A 61 -0.64 14.51 16.96
CA LEU A 61 -0.41 15.60 16.01
C LEU A 61 -1.51 16.65 16.17
N SER A 62 -1.09 17.90 16.37
CA SER A 62 -2.00 19.05 16.41
C SER A 62 -2.20 19.62 15.01
N GLY A 63 -3.32 20.33 14.82
CA GLY A 63 -3.67 20.94 13.54
C GLY A 63 -4.79 20.19 12.82
N ASP A 64 -4.94 20.48 11.53
CA ASP A 64 -5.91 19.79 10.69
C ASP A 64 -5.38 18.43 10.20
N GLY A 65 -6.29 17.61 9.66
CA GLY A 65 -5.94 16.27 9.19
C GLY A 65 -4.97 16.28 8.00
N ALA A 66 -4.98 17.32 7.16
CA ALA A 66 -4.09 17.44 6.02
C ALA A 66 -2.65 17.71 6.48
N ALA A 67 -2.46 18.64 7.43
CA ALA A 67 -1.16 18.93 8.02
C ALA A 67 -0.57 17.69 8.75
N ALA A 68 -1.42 16.96 9.49
CA ALA A 68 -0.99 15.75 10.17
C ALA A 68 -0.57 14.65 9.17
N LEU A 69 -1.28 14.51 8.05
CA LEU A 69 -0.93 13.55 7.01
C LEU A 69 0.38 13.94 6.31
N ALA A 70 0.56 15.21 5.95
CA ALA A 70 1.79 15.73 5.36
C ALA A 70 2.99 15.49 6.29
N TYR A 71 2.86 15.83 7.59
CA TYR A 71 3.90 15.56 8.57
C TYR A 71 4.25 14.05 8.63
N SER A 72 3.25 13.17 8.62
CA SER A 72 3.51 11.72 8.64
C SER A 72 4.22 11.23 7.37
N GLN A 73 3.99 11.87 6.24
CA GLN A 73 4.68 11.60 4.98
C GLN A 73 6.15 12.02 5.05
N ASP A 74 6.44 13.21 5.56
CA ASP A 74 7.81 13.71 5.76
C ASP A 74 8.62 12.82 6.71
N GLN A 75 7.93 12.18 7.69
CA GLN A 75 8.55 11.22 8.61
C GLN A 75 8.69 9.81 8.01
N GLY A 76 8.22 9.55 6.80
CA GLY A 76 8.23 8.23 6.18
C GLY A 76 7.28 7.23 6.84
N TRP A 77 6.23 7.68 7.52
CA TRP A 77 5.25 6.80 8.17
C TRP A 77 4.19 6.32 7.18
N GLU A 78 3.52 5.20 7.51
CA GLU A 78 2.44 4.64 6.68
C GLU A 78 1.24 5.58 6.54
N GLY A 79 1.06 6.51 7.47
CA GLY A 79 -0.05 7.44 7.52
C GLY A 79 -0.47 7.76 8.95
N VAL A 80 -1.68 8.27 9.12
CA VAL A 80 -2.24 8.67 10.41
C VAL A 80 -3.59 8.01 10.68
N VAL A 81 -3.97 7.94 11.95
CA VAL A 81 -5.31 7.55 12.39
C VAL A 81 -5.93 8.74 13.14
N ALA A 82 -6.95 9.35 12.54
CA ALA A 82 -7.77 10.36 13.18
C ALA A 82 -8.82 9.69 14.06
N LYS A 83 -8.86 10.06 15.34
CA LYS A 83 -9.77 9.47 16.33
C LYS A 83 -10.65 10.55 16.95
N ARG A 84 -11.97 10.34 16.92
CA ARG A 84 -12.92 11.27 17.53
C ARG A 84 -12.75 11.26 19.06
N LEU A 85 -12.39 12.39 19.65
CA LEU A 85 -12.06 12.51 21.07
C LEU A 85 -13.20 12.10 22.02
N ASP A 86 -14.46 12.36 21.62
CA ASP A 86 -15.65 12.05 22.41
C ASP A 86 -16.21 10.64 22.19
N SER A 87 -15.57 9.84 21.32
CA SER A 87 -16.07 8.50 21.03
C SER A 87 -15.72 7.51 22.13
N THR A 88 -16.63 6.58 22.35
CA THR A 88 -16.35 5.32 23.06
C THR A 88 -15.65 4.34 22.15
N TYR A 89 -15.12 3.26 22.68
CA TYR A 89 -14.52 2.20 21.86
C TYR A 89 -15.62 1.27 21.32
N VAL A 90 -15.65 1.12 20.00
CA VAL A 90 -16.56 0.20 19.30
C VAL A 90 -15.71 -0.80 18.52
N PRO A 91 -15.80 -2.11 18.82
CA PRO A 91 -15.11 -3.12 18.03
C PRO A 91 -15.54 -3.10 16.55
N GLY A 92 -14.59 -3.26 15.64
CA GLY A 92 -14.84 -3.28 14.20
C GLY A 92 -14.66 -1.93 13.52
N ARG A 93 -15.17 -1.83 12.27
CA ARG A 93 -15.06 -0.60 11.48
C ARG A 93 -16.07 0.45 11.93
N THR A 94 -15.59 1.65 12.21
CA THR A 94 -16.40 2.77 12.66
C THR A 94 -15.91 4.08 12.06
N GLN A 95 -16.80 5.06 11.91
CA GLN A 95 -16.44 6.41 11.47
C GLN A 95 -15.77 7.25 12.57
N SER A 96 -15.69 6.74 13.79
CA SER A 96 -15.00 7.41 14.89
C SER A 96 -13.48 7.31 14.81
N TRP A 97 -12.97 6.34 14.03
CA TRP A 97 -11.55 6.14 13.74
C TRP A 97 -11.37 6.10 12.24
N ILE A 98 -10.68 7.07 11.70
CA ILE A 98 -10.44 7.21 10.26
C ILE A 98 -8.95 7.02 9.98
N LYS A 99 -8.61 6.00 9.18
CA LYS A 99 -7.25 5.76 8.72
C LYS A 99 -7.01 6.53 7.42
N ALA A 100 -6.04 7.44 7.43
CA ALA A 100 -5.51 8.10 6.25
C ALA A 100 -4.10 7.58 5.98
N LYS A 101 -3.90 6.95 4.83
CA LYS A 101 -2.60 6.40 4.42
C LYS A 101 -1.84 7.38 3.55
N ASN A 102 -0.52 7.39 3.70
CA ASN A 102 0.38 7.97 2.72
C ASN A 102 0.45 7.03 1.51
N TRP A 103 0.15 7.56 0.36
CA TRP A 103 0.22 6.84 -0.90
C TRP A 103 1.31 7.44 -1.75
N SER A 104 2.15 6.59 -2.31
CA SER A 104 3.10 6.98 -3.35
C SER A 104 2.52 6.64 -4.72
N SER A 105 2.92 7.36 -5.75
CA SER A 105 2.60 7.06 -7.16
C SER A 105 3.86 6.56 -7.85
N GLN A 106 3.68 5.65 -8.81
CA GLN A 106 4.73 5.14 -9.66
C GLN A 106 4.18 4.97 -11.06
N GLU A 107 4.94 5.42 -12.04
CA GLU A 107 4.71 5.08 -13.44
C GLU A 107 5.27 3.69 -13.70
N VAL A 108 4.51 2.89 -14.42
CA VAL A 108 4.84 1.50 -14.70
C VAL A 108 4.53 1.19 -16.16
N VAL A 109 5.22 0.19 -16.70
CA VAL A 109 4.92 -0.36 -18.02
C VAL A 109 4.09 -1.63 -17.84
N ILE A 110 3.06 -1.79 -18.65
CA ILE A 110 2.23 -2.99 -18.64
C ILE A 110 2.96 -4.10 -19.41
N GLY A 111 3.32 -5.19 -18.71
CA GLY A 111 4.00 -6.35 -19.30
C GLY A 111 3.09 -7.56 -19.54
N GLY A 112 1.85 -7.50 -19.00
CA GLY A 112 0.89 -8.57 -19.16
C GLY A 112 -0.38 -8.35 -18.37
N TRP A 113 -1.33 -9.27 -18.51
CA TRP A 113 -2.57 -9.25 -17.75
C TRP A 113 -3.10 -10.66 -17.48
N ARG A 114 -3.96 -10.78 -16.50
CA ARG A 114 -4.67 -12.01 -16.15
C ARG A 114 -6.15 -11.82 -16.26
N LYS A 115 -6.84 -12.91 -16.59
CA LYS A 115 -8.31 -12.96 -16.54
C LYS A 115 -8.81 -12.77 -15.11
N GLY A 116 -9.95 -12.13 -14.99
CA GLY A 116 -10.67 -12.03 -13.73
C GLY A 116 -11.29 -13.36 -13.30
N GLN A 117 -11.84 -13.37 -12.09
CA GLN A 117 -12.60 -14.50 -11.56
C GLN A 117 -14.06 -14.09 -11.34
N GLY A 118 -14.96 -15.08 -11.31
CA GLY A 118 -16.39 -14.84 -11.10
C GLY A 118 -16.99 -13.94 -12.19
N GLY A 119 -17.63 -12.86 -11.82
CA GLY A 119 -18.28 -11.92 -12.74
C GLY A 119 -17.35 -11.23 -13.73
N ARG A 120 -16.02 -11.28 -13.53
CA ARG A 120 -14.99 -10.70 -14.43
C ARG A 120 -14.22 -11.76 -15.22
N SER A 121 -14.72 -12.99 -15.34
CA SER A 121 -14.02 -14.10 -15.99
C SER A 121 -13.71 -13.87 -17.48
N SER A 122 -14.46 -13.01 -18.15
CA SER A 122 -14.23 -12.60 -19.55
C SER A 122 -13.35 -11.35 -19.72
N GLY A 123 -13.01 -10.67 -18.62
CA GLY A 123 -12.28 -9.41 -18.59
C GLY A 123 -10.92 -9.49 -17.89
N ILE A 124 -10.29 -8.34 -17.74
CA ILE A 124 -9.03 -8.19 -17.02
C ILE A 124 -9.31 -8.25 -15.51
N GLY A 125 -8.65 -9.17 -14.82
CA GLY A 125 -8.66 -9.25 -13.36
C GLY A 125 -7.49 -8.52 -12.71
N ALA A 126 -6.32 -8.52 -13.36
CA ALA A 126 -5.14 -7.77 -12.92
C ALA A 126 -4.18 -7.52 -14.08
N LEU A 127 -3.46 -6.41 -14.02
CA LEU A 127 -2.32 -6.11 -14.90
C LEU A 127 -1.02 -6.46 -14.18
N LEU A 128 -0.05 -6.99 -14.91
CA LEU A 128 1.33 -7.19 -14.46
C LEU A 128 2.15 -5.96 -14.87
N MET A 129 2.85 -5.42 -13.90
CA MET A 129 3.58 -4.16 -14.02
C MET A 129 5.08 -4.39 -14.01
N GLY A 130 5.81 -3.59 -14.75
CA GLY A 130 7.27 -3.57 -14.72
C GLY A 130 7.84 -2.16 -14.82
N ILE A 131 9.09 -2.05 -14.40
CA ILE A 131 9.93 -0.86 -14.60
C ILE A 131 10.98 -1.21 -15.65
N PRO A 132 11.21 -0.36 -16.66
CA PRO A 132 12.22 -0.61 -17.68
C PRO A 132 13.60 -0.80 -17.08
N VAL A 133 14.30 -1.81 -17.57
CA VAL A 133 15.71 -2.07 -17.28
C VAL A 133 16.41 -2.50 -18.56
N GLU A 134 17.73 -2.61 -18.54
CA GLU A 134 18.46 -3.17 -19.67
C GLU A 134 17.99 -4.61 -19.93
N GLY A 135 17.56 -4.89 -21.16
CA GLY A 135 17.08 -6.21 -21.58
C GLY A 135 15.60 -6.53 -21.32
N GLY A 136 14.81 -5.61 -20.74
CA GLY A 136 13.38 -5.87 -20.55
C GLY A 136 12.72 -5.04 -19.47
N LEU A 137 11.80 -5.66 -18.73
CA LEU A 137 11.10 -5.06 -17.60
C LEU A 137 11.47 -5.77 -16.31
N ARG A 138 11.88 -5.04 -15.28
CA ARG A 138 11.91 -5.57 -13.92
C ARG A 138 10.48 -5.65 -13.38
N TYR A 139 10.07 -6.83 -12.98
CA TYR A 139 8.73 -7.05 -12.44
C TYR A 139 8.48 -6.21 -11.18
N ALA A 140 7.45 -5.38 -11.20
CA ALA A 140 7.08 -4.48 -10.11
C ALA A 140 5.79 -4.89 -9.38
N GLY A 141 5.25 -6.07 -9.66
CA GLY A 141 4.02 -6.57 -9.05
C GLY A 141 2.80 -6.47 -9.96
N ARG A 142 1.63 -6.56 -9.37
CA ARG A 142 0.35 -6.53 -10.10
C ARG A 142 -0.63 -5.54 -9.49
N VAL A 143 -1.51 -5.00 -10.33
CA VAL A 143 -2.63 -4.14 -9.92
C VAL A 143 -3.95 -4.76 -10.39
N GLY A 144 -4.89 -4.95 -9.46
CA GLY A 144 -6.21 -5.56 -9.72
C GLY A 144 -7.38 -4.73 -9.17
N THR A 145 -7.11 -3.50 -8.70
CA THR A 145 -8.13 -2.61 -8.13
C THR A 145 -7.97 -1.19 -8.65
N GLY A 146 -8.99 -0.36 -8.50
CA GLY A 146 -8.97 1.04 -8.91
C GLY A 146 -9.49 1.28 -10.33
N PHE A 147 -9.87 0.24 -11.06
CA PHE A 147 -10.45 0.33 -12.39
C PHE A 147 -11.96 0.55 -12.34
N THR A 148 -12.45 1.28 -13.30
CA THR A 148 -13.86 1.24 -13.70
C THR A 148 -14.08 0.13 -14.76
N GLU A 149 -15.30 -0.36 -14.92
CA GLU A 149 -15.62 -1.36 -15.95
C GLU A 149 -15.33 -0.85 -17.37
N ARG A 150 -15.53 0.44 -17.62
CA ARG A 150 -15.20 1.10 -18.89
C ARG A 150 -13.70 1.07 -19.18
N GLU A 151 -12.88 1.35 -18.17
CA GLU A 151 -11.41 1.28 -18.29
C GLU A 151 -10.94 -0.16 -18.56
N LEU A 152 -11.51 -1.14 -17.88
CA LEU A 152 -11.18 -2.55 -18.11
C LEU A 152 -11.48 -2.99 -19.55
N SER A 153 -12.62 -2.57 -20.11
CA SER A 153 -12.96 -2.86 -21.49
C SER A 153 -12.01 -2.19 -22.47
N SER A 154 -11.72 -0.90 -22.29
CA SER A 154 -10.78 -0.16 -23.12
C SER A 154 -9.35 -0.71 -23.04
N LEU A 155 -8.91 -1.11 -21.84
CA LEU A 155 -7.61 -1.75 -21.65
C LEU A 155 -7.52 -3.08 -22.38
N LYS A 156 -8.57 -3.90 -22.35
CA LYS A 156 -8.62 -5.18 -23.06
C LYS A 156 -8.46 -4.98 -24.56
N GLU A 157 -9.22 -4.06 -25.16
CA GLU A 157 -9.13 -3.72 -26.58
C GLU A 157 -7.73 -3.26 -26.99
N ARG A 158 -7.01 -2.55 -26.12
CA ARG A 158 -5.65 -2.06 -26.38
C ARG A 158 -4.58 -3.15 -26.17
N LEU A 159 -4.79 -4.09 -25.24
CA LEU A 159 -3.81 -5.10 -24.87
C LEU A 159 -3.88 -6.35 -25.76
N GLU A 160 -5.07 -6.73 -26.27
CA GLU A 160 -5.24 -7.89 -27.14
C GLU A 160 -4.34 -7.86 -28.39
N PRO A 161 -4.25 -6.72 -29.15
CA PRO A 161 -3.34 -6.63 -30.29
C PRO A 161 -1.85 -6.68 -29.95
N LEU A 162 -1.49 -6.44 -28.69
CA LEU A 162 -0.12 -6.43 -28.19
C LEU A 162 0.33 -7.78 -27.63
N HIS A 163 -0.46 -8.83 -27.81
CA HIS A 163 -0.13 -10.17 -27.31
C HIS A 163 1.23 -10.66 -27.79
N ARG A 164 1.99 -11.25 -26.87
CA ARG A 164 3.26 -11.93 -27.17
C ARG A 164 3.36 -13.26 -26.41
N ALA A 165 4.09 -14.22 -26.98
CA ALA A 165 4.25 -15.54 -26.39
C ALA A 165 5.24 -15.55 -25.22
N GLU A 166 6.30 -14.72 -25.31
CA GLU A 166 7.39 -14.68 -24.34
C GLU A 166 7.17 -13.58 -23.30
N SER A 167 7.66 -13.83 -22.09
CA SER A 167 7.65 -12.84 -21.01
C SER A 167 8.52 -11.62 -21.36
N PRO A 168 8.02 -10.38 -21.17
CA PRO A 168 8.83 -9.19 -21.32
C PRO A 168 9.68 -8.87 -20.08
N PHE A 169 9.56 -9.66 -19.02
CA PHE A 169 10.29 -9.42 -17.77
C PHE A 169 11.71 -9.97 -17.83
N ASP A 170 12.65 -9.23 -17.23
CA ASP A 170 14.09 -9.51 -17.19
C ASP A 170 14.45 -10.80 -16.44
N ALA A 171 13.56 -11.24 -15.54
CA ALA A 171 13.70 -12.46 -14.77
C ALA A 171 12.43 -13.32 -14.85
N PRO A 172 12.53 -14.66 -14.72
CA PRO A 172 11.39 -15.54 -14.67
C PRO A 172 10.45 -15.17 -13.50
N LEU A 173 9.16 -15.05 -13.79
CA LEU A 173 8.15 -14.92 -12.76
C LEU A 173 8.00 -16.22 -11.98
N SER A 174 7.63 -16.14 -10.71
CA SER A 174 7.25 -17.34 -9.95
C SER A 174 6.07 -18.05 -10.61
N THR A 175 5.95 -19.37 -10.40
CA THR A 175 4.84 -20.17 -10.95
C THR A 175 3.47 -19.57 -10.61
N ALA A 176 3.32 -19.02 -9.40
CA ALA A 176 2.09 -18.37 -8.97
C ALA A 176 1.83 -17.04 -9.70
N GLU A 177 2.87 -16.32 -10.09
CA GLU A 177 2.76 -15.05 -10.81
C GLU A 177 2.64 -15.24 -12.33
N ALA A 178 3.23 -16.28 -12.88
CA ALA A 178 3.14 -16.61 -14.30
C ALA A 178 1.81 -17.32 -14.68
N LYS A 179 1.09 -17.86 -13.71
CA LYS A 179 -0.13 -18.64 -13.97
C LYS A 179 -1.19 -17.78 -14.68
N ASP A 180 -1.70 -18.28 -15.83
CA ASP A 180 -2.78 -17.70 -16.64
C ASP A 180 -2.50 -16.26 -17.12
N VAL A 181 -1.22 -15.87 -17.25
CA VAL A 181 -0.82 -14.55 -17.75
C VAL A 181 -0.87 -14.54 -19.27
N GLN A 182 -1.45 -13.47 -19.81
CA GLN A 182 -1.32 -13.08 -21.20
C GLN A 182 -0.26 -11.97 -21.26
N PHE A 183 0.94 -12.29 -21.75
CA PHE A 183 2.00 -11.31 -21.94
C PHE A 183 1.71 -10.39 -23.11
N VAL A 184 2.19 -9.16 -23.03
CA VAL A 184 2.00 -8.14 -24.07
C VAL A 184 3.29 -7.39 -24.35
N GLU A 185 3.40 -6.85 -25.56
CA GLU A 185 4.47 -5.92 -25.89
C GLU A 185 4.46 -4.74 -24.91
N PRO A 186 5.59 -4.42 -24.25
CA PRO A 186 5.67 -3.47 -23.17
C PRO A 186 5.74 -2.03 -23.68
N VAL A 187 4.64 -1.54 -24.28
CA VAL A 187 4.57 -0.21 -24.89
C VAL A 187 3.60 0.74 -24.17
N LEU A 188 2.72 0.21 -23.31
CA LEU A 188 1.76 1.03 -22.57
C LEU A 188 2.28 1.42 -21.21
N VAL A 189 2.30 2.74 -20.97
CA VAL A 189 2.65 3.32 -19.66
C VAL A 189 1.39 3.62 -18.88
N ALA A 190 1.42 3.34 -17.60
CA ALA A 190 0.33 3.60 -16.66
C ALA A 190 0.85 4.22 -15.36
N GLU A 191 -0.02 4.89 -14.63
CA GLU A 191 0.23 5.33 -13.27
C GLU A 191 -0.54 4.44 -12.30
N VAL A 192 0.14 4.04 -11.23
CA VAL A 192 -0.45 3.36 -10.09
C VAL A 192 -0.06 4.06 -8.81
N ARG A 193 -0.97 4.12 -7.85
CA ARG A 193 -0.60 4.43 -6.47
C ARG A 193 -0.33 3.13 -5.71
N TYR A 194 0.58 3.19 -4.76
CA TYR A 194 0.91 2.05 -3.92
C TYR A 194 1.13 2.49 -2.47
N GLY A 195 0.97 1.55 -1.55
CA GLY A 195 1.09 1.84 -0.12
C GLY A 195 2.44 1.48 0.48
N ASP A 196 3.21 0.62 -0.19
CA ASP A 196 4.50 0.15 0.29
C ASP A 196 5.27 -0.51 -0.87
N ARG A 197 6.59 -0.61 -0.75
CA ARG A 197 7.48 -1.26 -1.72
C ARG A 197 8.40 -2.23 -0.99
N THR A 198 8.50 -3.46 -1.49
CA THR A 198 9.47 -4.42 -0.95
C THR A 198 10.90 -4.02 -1.33
N PRO A 199 11.92 -4.52 -0.60
CA PRO A 199 13.32 -4.33 -1.01
C PRO A 199 13.63 -4.81 -2.42
N GLY A 200 12.89 -5.80 -2.94
CA GLY A 200 12.99 -6.30 -4.32
C GLY A 200 12.22 -5.46 -5.35
N GLY A 201 11.67 -4.30 -4.98
CA GLY A 201 10.99 -3.39 -5.91
C GLY A 201 9.52 -3.68 -6.17
N ILE A 202 8.92 -4.68 -5.51
CA ILE A 202 7.51 -5.02 -5.71
C ILE A 202 6.61 -4.01 -5.01
N LEU A 203 5.71 -3.38 -5.76
CA LEU A 203 4.72 -2.43 -5.27
C LEU A 203 3.57 -3.17 -4.56
N LYS A 204 3.35 -2.86 -3.30
CA LYS A 204 2.29 -3.45 -2.47
C LYS A 204 1.06 -2.55 -2.40
N HIS A 205 -0.11 -3.18 -2.31
CA HIS A 205 -1.41 -2.48 -2.24
C HIS A 205 -1.66 -1.54 -3.42
N SER A 206 -1.18 -1.93 -4.61
CA SER A 206 -1.29 -1.12 -5.81
C SER A 206 -2.74 -0.90 -6.21
N SER A 207 -3.05 0.32 -6.67
CA SER A 207 -4.35 0.72 -7.21
C SER A 207 -4.15 1.55 -8.47
N TRP A 208 -4.90 1.22 -9.49
CA TRP A 208 -4.88 1.87 -10.80
C TRP A 208 -5.25 3.34 -10.73
N ARG A 209 -4.56 4.17 -11.51
CA ARG A 209 -4.84 5.60 -11.65
C ARG A 209 -5.17 5.99 -13.09
N GLY A 210 -4.62 5.31 -14.06
CA GLY A 210 -4.87 5.57 -15.47
C GLY A 210 -3.71 5.20 -16.38
N LEU A 211 -3.98 5.18 -17.71
CA LEU A 211 -2.93 5.18 -18.71
C LEU A 211 -2.27 6.56 -18.80
N ARG A 212 -0.97 6.57 -19.02
CA ARG A 212 -0.15 7.76 -19.29
C ARG A 212 0.14 7.84 -20.79
N THR A 213 -0.85 8.30 -21.55
CA THR A 213 -0.73 8.44 -23.01
C THR A 213 0.21 9.57 -23.44
N ASP A 214 0.58 10.42 -22.49
CA ASP A 214 1.55 11.50 -22.62
C ASP A 214 3.01 11.04 -22.42
N LYS A 215 3.23 9.78 -22.01
CA LYS A 215 4.56 9.21 -21.73
C LYS A 215 4.89 7.99 -22.58
N SER A 216 6.17 7.81 -22.83
CA SER A 216 6.75 6.61 -23.44
C SER A 216 7.42 5.72 -22.38
N VAL A 217 7.74 4.50 -22.77
CA VAL A 217 8.46 3.56 -21.88
C VAL A 217 9.80 4.11 -21.40
N ARG A 218 10.44 4.96 -22.21
CA ARG A 218 11.74 5.59 -21.88
C ARG A 218 11.62 6.65 -20.77
N ASP A 219 10.43 7.16 -20.54
CA ASP A 219 10.17 8.19 -19.51
C ASP A 219 9.86 7.57 -18.15
N VAL A 220 9.78 6.23 -18.09
CA VAL A 220 9.47 5.50 -16.84
C VAL A 220 10.74 5.20 -16.10
N GLU A 221 10.92 5.84 -14.95
CA GLU A 221 12.04 5.61 -14.05
C GLU A 221 11.52 5.06 -12.72
N LEU A 222 12.38 4.33 -12.02
CA LEU A 222 12.08 3.89 -10.67
C LEU A 222 12.16 5.10 -9.74
N ASP A 223 11.03 5.50 -9.18
CA ASP A 223 11.03 6.46 -8.08
C ASP A 223 11.69 5.82 -6.86
N LEU A 224 12.86 6.29 -6.49
CA LEU A 224 13.63 5.78 -5.36
C LEU A 224 13.17 6.37 -4.01
N GLY A 225 12.24 7.36 -4.04
CA GLY A 225 11.59 7.96 -2.86
C GLY A 225 12.57 8.63 -1.90
#